data_f5996bbd68a8c7d29e71f161cf63ff09
#
_entry.id   f5996bbd68a8c7d29e71f161cf63ff09
#
_cell.length_a   1.000
_cell.length_b   1.000
_cell.length_c   1.000
_cell.angle_alpha   90.00
_cell.angle_beta   90.00
_cell.angle_gamma   90.00
#
_symmetry.space_group_name_H-M   'P 1'
#
loop_
_entity.id
_entity.type
_entity.pdbx_description
1 polymer ?
#
loop_
_entity_poly.entity_id
_entity_poly.type
_entity_poly.pdbx_seq_one_letter_code
_entity_poly.pdbx_strand_id
1 'polypeptide(L)' 'MDGKQVECLSIIIAVLILGIVIIVHEFGHFLLAKTNGIVVEEFS' A
#
# COMPACT_ATOMS: atom_id res chain seq x y z
N MET A 1 -15.86 -8.76 27.51
CA MET A 1 -15.03 -7.98 26.62
C MET A 1 -15.33 -6.53 26.72
N ASP A 2 -14.34 -5.77 26.96
CA ASP A 2 -14.51 -4.34 27.12
C ASP A 2 -14.51 -3.68 25.76
N GLY A 3 -15.32 -2.63 25.65
CA GLY A 3 -15.33 -1.86 24.44
C GLY A 3 -13.98 -1.27 24.11
N LYS A 4 -13.21 -1.03 25.15
CA LYS A 4 -11.87 -0.47 24.96
C LYS A 4 -10.98 -1.45 24.23
N GLN A 5 -11.09 -2.73 24.53
CA GLN A 5 -10.28 -3.72 23.86
C GLN A 5 -10.66 -3.84 22.39
N VAL A 6 -11.94 -3.79 22.11
CA VAL A 6 -12.41 -3.83 20.74
C VAL A 6 -11.95 -2.60 19.99
N GLU A 7 -11.97 -1.46 20.66
CA GLU A 7 -11.52 -0.22 20.05
C GLU A 7 -10.05 -0.28 19.67
N CYS A 8 -9.23 -0.80 20.58
CA CYS A 8 -7.80 -0.92 20.32
C CYS A 8 -7.55 -1.84 19.14
N LEU A 9 -8.24 -2.97 19.12
CA LEU A 9 -8.09 -3.91 18.02
C LEU A 9 -8.52 -3.29 16.69
N SER A 10 -9.61 -2.54 16.73
CA SER A 10 -10.09 -1.88 15.52
C SER A 10 -9.05 -0.91 14.98
N ILE A 11 -8.47 -0.13 15.86
CA ILE A 11 -7.47 0.84 15.45
C ILE A 11 -6.25 0.14 14.87
N ILE A 12 -5.81 -0.92 15.52
CA ILE A 12 -4.65 -1.67 15.04
C ILE A 12 -4.91 -2.24 13.66
N ILE A 13 -6.08 -2.83 13.48
CA ILE A 13 -6.44 -3.41 12.20
C ILE A 13 -6.53 -2.32 11.13
N ALA A 14 -7.11 -1.20 11.47
CA ALA A 14 -7.23 -0.09 10.52
C ALA A 14 -5.85 0.41 10.09
N VAL A 15 -4.94 0.54 11.04
CA VAL A 15 -3.59 1.01 10.74
C VAL A 15 -2.87 -0.01 9.87
N LEU A 16 -3.06 -1.30 10.18
CA LEU A 16 -2.41 -2.34 9.39
C LEU A 16 -2.92 -2.33 7.95
N ILE A 17 -4.22 -2.24 7.78
CA ILE A 17 -4.81 -2.22 6.45
C ILE A 17 -4.32 -1.00 5.69
N LEU A 18 -4.33 0.14 6.35
CA LEU A 18 -3.88 1.38 5.72
C LEU A 18 -2.42 1.27 5.30
N GLY A 19 -1.59 0.71 6.18
CA GLY A 19 -0.19 0.54 5.86
C GLY A 19 0.03 -0.37 4.67
N ILE A 20 -0.71 -1.47 4.63
CA ILE A 20 -0.60 -2.40 3.51
C ILE A 20 -1.02 -1.73 2.21
N VAL A 21 -2.11 -0.97 2.27
CA VAL A 21 -2.60 -0.28 1.07
C VAL A 21 -1.56 0.71 0.58
N ILE A 22 -0.97 1.44 1.50
CA ILE A 22 0.04 2.42 1.12
C ILE A 22 1.25 1.74 0.48
N ILE A 23 1.71 0.66 1.09
CA ILE A 23 2.88 -0.05 0.59
C ILE A 23 2.60 -0.61 -0.80
N VAL A 24 1.46 -1.25 -0.97
CA VAL A 24 1.09 -1.82 -2.27
C VAL A 24 0.95 -0.72 -3.31
N HIS A 25 0.37 0.41 -2.91
CA HIS A 25 0.19 1.53 -3.82
C HIS A 25 1.54 2.07 -4.29
N GLU A 26 2.44 2.26 -3.35
CA GLU A 26 3.76 2.78 -3.68
C GLU A 26 4.54 1.79 -4.52
N PHE A 27 4.40 0.52 -4.20
CA PHE A 27 5.06 -0.53 -4.97
C PHE A 27 4.55 -0.55 -6.40
N GLY A 28 3.24 -0.39 -6.56
CA GLY A 28 2.66 -0.31 -7.89
C GLY A 28 3.21 0.87 -8.68
N HIS A 29 3.31 2.01 -8.01
CA HIS A 29 3.88 3.20 -8.65
C HIS A 29 5.32 2.96 -9.09
N PHE A 30 6.07 2.31 -8.21
CA PHE A 30 7.47 2.02 -8.52
C PHE A 30 7.58 1.10 -9.74
N LEU A 31 6.75 0.08 -9.77
CA LEU A 31 6.76 -0.85 -10.90
C LEU A 31 6.34 -0.17 -12.18
N LEU A 32 5.32 0.66 -12.10
CA LEU A 32 4.84 1.38 -13.27
C LEU A 32 5.91 2.31 -13.81
N ALA A 33 6.57 3.02 -12.93
CA ALA A 33 7.63 3.93 -13.35
C ALA A 33 8.75 3.17 -14.03
N LYS A 34 9.11 2.02 -13.49
CA LYS A 34 10.17 1.22 -14.06
C LYS A 34 9.76 0.66 -15.41
N THR A 35 8.55 0.18 -15.49
CA THR A 35 8.05 -0.38 -16.74
C THR A 35 7.94 0.69 -17.81
N ASN A 36 7.46 1.86 -17.42
CA ASN A 36 7.33 2.96 -18.37
C ASN A 36 8.67 3.37 -18.93
N GLY A 37 9.69 3.37 -18.06
CA GLY A 37 11.01 3.69 -18.54
C GLY A 37 11.50 2.70 -19.57
N ILE A 38 11.26 1.43 -19.31
CA ILE A 38 11.69 0.38 -20.22
C ILE A 38 10.92 0.47 -21.53
N VAL A 39 9.61 0.67 -21.43
CA VAL A 39 8.77 0.74 -22.61
C VAL A 39 9.16 1.94 -23.47
N VAL A 40 9.40 3.06 -22.83
CA VAL A 40 9.79 4.28 -23.55
C VAL A 40 11.11 4.04 -24.28
N GLU A 41 12.03 3.37 -23.62
CA GLU A 41 13.32 3.08 -24.22
C GLU A 41 13.15 2.19 -25.44
N GLU A 42 12.30 1.21 -25.33
CA GLU A 42 12.10 0.30 -26.43
C GLU A 42 11.47 0.99 -27.62
N PHE A 43 10.55 1.87 -27.33
CA PHE A 43 9.85 2.59 -28.38
C PHE A 43 10.74 3.62 -29.05
N SER A 44 11.58 4.26 -28.27
CA SER A 44 12.48 5.23 -28.85
C SER A 44 13.66 4.56 -29.51
#